data_05a5e2813229d6b105dbac32e564157c
#
_entry.id   05a5e2813229d6b105dbac32e564157c
#
_cell.length_a   1.000
_cell.length_b   1.000
_cell.length_c   1.000
_cell.angle_alpha   90.00
_cell.angle_beta   90.00
_cell.angle_gamma   90.00
#
_symmetry.space_group_name_H-M   'P 1'
#
loop_
_entity.id
_entity.type
_entity.pdbx_description
1 polymer ?
#
loop_
_entity_poly.entity_id
_entity_poly.type
_entity_poly.pdbx_seq_one_letter_code
_entity_poly.pdbx_strand_id
1 'polypeptide(L)'
;MLEFCSLYSGSSGNSLLVKTENTNILIDAGVSSKKIETALNSIDIDPSSLDGILITHEHTDHVQGLGTFAKKYDLPVFVNQKTLDAMPKQKEKISEKNINLIKIEEKFEIKDLKIKPFAIPHDAVNPCGFNIFKDNRKISIATD
;
A
#
# COMPACT_ATOMS: atom_id res chain seq x y z
N MET A 1 -12.52 15.18 1.41
CA MET A 1 -13.16 14.06 2.11
C MET A 1 -12.26 12.84 2.09
N LEU A 2 -12.16 12.12 3.20
CA LEU A 2 -11.32 10.91 3.28
C LEU A 2 -12.22 9.68 3.09
N GLU A 3 -11.91 8.87 2.09
CA GLU A 3 -12.69 7.69 1.74
C GLU A 3 -11.80 6.47 1.61
N PHE A 4 -12.36 5.28 1.84
CA PHE A 4 -11.65 4.06 1.51
C PHE A 4 -12.56 3.06 0.81
N CYS A 5 -11.95 2.18 0.03
CA CYS A 5 -12.66 1.15 -0.71
C CYS A 5 -11.83 -0.14 -0.70
N SER A 6 -12.42 -1.23 -0.25
CA SER A 6 -11.77 -2.53 -0.35
C SER A 6 -11.88 -3.03 -1.78
N LEU A 7 -10.74 -3.17 -2.46
CA LEU A 7 -10.72 -3.74 -3.80
C LEU A 7 -10.77 -5.26 -3.75
N TYR A 8 -10.00 -5.84 -2.84
CA TYR A 8 -9.97 -7.28 -2.59
C TYR A 8 -9.71 -7.52 -1.10
N SER A 9 -10.35 -8.54 -0.54
CA SER A 9 -10.11 -8.96 0.84
C SER A 9 -10.25 -10.47 0.95
N GLY A 10 -9.43 -11.09 1.81
CA GLY A 10 -9.48 -12.52 2.07
C GLY A 10 -8.15 -13.21 1.84
N SER A 11 -8.15 -14.52 1.96
CA SER A 11 -6.93 -15.33 1.89
C SER A 11 -6.33 -15.42 0.48
N SER A 12 -7.10 -15.10 -0.56
CA SER A 12 -6.60 -15.13 -1.94
C SER A 12 -5.95 -13.81 -2.38
N GLY A 13 -6.10 -12.76 -1.61
CA GLY A 13 -5.45 -11.49 -1.88
C GLY A 13 -6.15 -10.30 -1.26
N ASN A 14 -5.36 -9.29 -0.88
CA ASN A 14 -5.84 -8.09 -0.20
C ASN A 14 -5.31 -6.83 -0.86
N SER A 15 -6.17 -5.84 -1.06
CA SER A 15 -5.80 -4.54 -1.57
C SER A 15 -6.90 -3.53 -1.23
N LEU A 16 -6.50 -2.39 -0.65
CA LEU A 16 -7.43 -1.32 -0.25
C LEU A 16 -7.03 -0.02 -0.94
N LEU A 17 -8.03 0.76 -1.33
CA LEU A 17 -7.81 2.10 -1.84
C LEU A 17 -8.21 3.11 -0.78
N VAL A 18 -7.34 4.09 -0.52
CA VAL A 18 -7.66 5.25 0.33
C VAL A 18 -7.51 6.50 -0.53
N LYS A 19 -8.49 7.38 -0.50
CA LYS A 19 -8.47 8.55 -1.38
C LYS A 19 -9.06 9.80 -0.75
N THR A 20 -8.56 10.93 -1.23
CA THR A 20 -9.17 12.25 -1.04
C THR A 20 -9.41 12.83 -2.45
N GLU A 21 -9.86 14.08 -2.53
CA GLU A 21 -9.97 14.76 -3.82
C GLU A 21 -8.61 14.90 -4.52
N ASN A 22 -7.52 14.93 -3.75
CA ASN A 22 -6.18 15.20 -4.27
C ASN A 22 -5.24 14.02 -4.28
N THR A 23 -5.58 12.92 -3.59
CA THR A 23 -4.65 11.83 -3.33
C THR A 23 -5.33 10.47 -3.47
N ASN A 24 -4.64 9.54 -4.12
CA ASN A 24 -5.06 8.13 -4.21
C ASN A 24 -3.89 7.27 -3.75
N ILE A 25 -4.08 6.48 -2.70
CA ILE A 25 -3.06 5.53 -2.25
C ILE A 25 -3.65 4.13 -2.16
N LEU A 26 -2.80 3.16 -2.47
CA LEU A 26 -3.14 1.75 -2.38
C LEU A 26 -2.48 1.16 -1.14
N ILE A 27 -3.21 0.39 -0.37
CA ILE A 27 -2.66 -0.35 0.77
C ILE A 27 -2.63 -1.82 0.38
N ASP A 28 -1.43 -2.35 0.26
CA ASP A 28 -1.14 -3.70 -0.20
C ASP A 28 -1.57 -3.97 -1.66
N ALA A 29 -0.89 -4.91 -2.29
CA ALA A 29 -1.11 -5.30 -3.67
C ALA A 29 -1.09 -6.83 -3.74
N GLY A 30 -2.08 -7.43 -3.08
CA GLY A 30 -2.11 -8.87 -2.82
C GLY A 30 -2.75 -9.74 -3.89
N VAL A 31 -3.15 -9.14 -5.02
CA VAL A 31 -3.66 -9.87 -6.20
C VAL A 31 -2.79 -9.49 -7.39
N SER A 32 -2.99 -10.17 -8.53
CA SER A 32 -2.19 -9.88 -9.72
C SER A 32 -2.33 -8.42 -10.16
N SER A 33 -1.31 -7.92 -10.81
CA SER A 33 -1.31 -6.56 -11.37
C SER A 33 -2.55 -6.32 -12.22
N LYS A 34 -2.91 -7.27 -13.07
CA LYS A 34 -4.09 -7.15 -13.93
C LYS A 34 -5.39 -7.02 -13.14
N LYS A 35 -5.53 -7.77 -12.06
CA LYS A 35 -6.72 -7.68 -11.20
C LYS A 35 -6.81 -6.33 -10.50
N ILE A 36 -5.66 -5.79 -10.06
CA ILE A 36 -5.63 -4.46 -9.46
C ILE A 36 -6.07 -3.42 -10.49
N GLU A 37 -5.54 -3.48 -11.70
CA GLU A 37 -5.91 -2.58 -12.80
C GLU A 37 -7.41 -2.62 -13.06
N THR A 38 -7.95 -3.83 -13.19
CA THR A 38 -9.38 -4.02 -13.47
C THR A 38 -10.24 -3.43 -12.35
N ALA A 39 -9.88 -3.67 -11.10
CA ALA A 39 -10.62 -3.16 -9.95
C ALA A 39 -10.61 -1.63 -9.92
N LEU A 40 -9.44 -1.01 -10.12
CA LEU A 40 -9.33 0.44 -10.13
C LEU A 40 -10.13 1.06 -11.28
N ASN A 41 -10.03 0.49 -12.47
CA ASN A 41 -10.77 0.98 -13.64
C ASN A 41 -12.29 0.86 -13.44
N SER A 42 -12.75 -0.16 -12.72
CA SER A 42 -14.18 -0.35 -12.45
C SER A 42 -14.78 0.75 -11.57
N ILE A 43 -13.94 1.48 -10.85
CA ILE A 43 -14.37 2.61 -10.02
C ILE A 43 -13.81 3.95 -10.53
N ASP A 44 -13.45 3.97 -11.81
CA ASP A 44 -12.97 5.16 -12.52
C ASP A 44 -11.70 5.77 -11.94
N ILE A 45 -10.80 4.93 -11.42
CA ILE A 45 -9.49 5.34 -10.95
C ILE A 45 -8.43 4.83 -11.95
N ASP A 46 -7.71 5.77 -12.56
CA ASP A 46 -6.59 5.41 -13.44
C ASP A 46 -5.45 4.88 -12.56
N PRO A 47 -4.94 3.67 -12.82
CA PRO A 47 -3.82 3.13 -12.02
C PRO A 47 -2.61 4.06 -11.98
N SER A 48 -2.33 4.81 -13.05
CA SER A 48 -1.20 5.74 -13.07
C SER A 48 -1.43 6.98 -12.20
N SER A 49 -2.64 7.20 -11.72
CA SER A 49 -2.95 8.33 -10.84
C SER A 49 -2.64 8.06 -9.38
N LEU A 50 -2.26 6.82 -9.04
CA LEU A 50 -1.92 6.48 -7.66
C LEU A 50 -0.67 7.25 -7.22
N ASP A 51 -0.71 7.76 -6.00
CA ASP A 51 0.39 8.54 -5.43
C ASP A 51 1.35 7.68 -4.61
N GLY A 52 0.98 6.45 -4.33
CA GLY A 52 1.83 5.52 -3.62
C GLY A 52 1.14 4.23 -3.27
N ILE A 53 1.95 3.24 -2.93
CA ILE A 53 1.51 1.94 -2.45
C ILE A 53 2.15 1.72 -1.08
N LEU A 54 1.33 1.52 -0.05
CA LEU A 54 1.79 1.26 1.31
C LEU A 54 1.71 -0.24 1.58
N ILE A 55 2.75 -0.81 2.17
CA ILE A 55 2.83 -2.25 2.43
C ILE A 55 2.77 -2.53 3.92
N THR A 56 1.83 -3.38 4.33
CA THR A 56 1.65 -3.76 5.73
C THR A 56 2.63 -4.86 6.16
N HIS A 57 2.80 -5.88 5.34
CA HIS A 57 3.71 -6.99 5.60
C HIS A 57 3.94 -7.80 4.33
N GLU A 58 4.88 -8.77 4.40
CA GLU A 58 5.41 -9.45 3.23
C GLU A 58 4.65 -10.70 2.77
N HIS A 59 3.57 -11.10 3.41
CA HIS A 59 2.83 -12.30 3.02
C HIS A 59 2.31 -12.18 1.59
N THR A 60 2.31 -13.30 0.87
CA THR A 60 1.96 -13.34 -0.57
C THR A 60 0.60 -12.71 -0.87
N ASP A 61 -0.40 -12.95 -0.02
CA ASP A 61 -1.75 -12.41 -0.21
C ASP A 61 -1.83 -10.88 0.03
N HIS A 62 -0.69 -10.24 0.32
CA HIS A 62 -0.58 -8.78 0.46
C HIS A 62 0.40 -8.16 -0.53
N VAL A 63 1.26 -8.94 -1.19
CA VAL A 63 2.31 -8.38 -2.06
C VAL A 63 2.47 -9.08 -3.40
N GLN A 64 1.69 -10.11 -3.74
CA GLN A 64 1.97 -10.92 -4.93
C GLN A 64 1.98 -10.13 -6.24
N GLY A 65 1.23 -9.05 -6.34
CA GLY A 65 1.19 -8.21 -7.55
C GLY A 65 2.03 -6.95 -7.46
N LEU A 66 2.67 -6.71 -6.31
CA LEU A 66 3.32 -5.43 -6.01
C LEU A 66 4.38 -5.04 -7.04
N GLY A 67 5.36 -5.89 -7.24
CA GLY A 67 6.51 -5.55 -8.09
C GLY A 67 6.10 -5.26 -9.53
N THR A 68 5.25 -6.12 -10.09
CA THR A 68 4.78 -5.96 -11.47
C THR A 68 3.94 -4.69 -11.63
N PHE A 69 3.03 -4.44 -10.70
CA PHE A 69 2.16 -3.28 -10.75
C PHE A 69 2.93 -1.97 -10.57
N ALA A 70 3.80 -1.91 -9.55
CA ALA A 70 4.61 -0.72 -9.29
C ALA A 70 5.54 -0.40 -10.47
N LYS A 71 6.14 -1.43 -11.08
CA LYS A 71 7.01 -1.25 -12.24
C LYS A 71 6.24 -0.71 -13.44
N LYS A 72 5.07 -1.29 -13.72
CA LYS A 72 4.26 -0.92 -14.89
C LYS A 72 3.85 0.56 -14.86
N TYR A 73 3.48 1.05 -13.69
CA TYR A 73 2.98 2.42 -13.55
C TYR A 73 3.98 3.38 -12.90
N ASP A 74 5.20 2.92 -12.64
CA ASP A 74 6.28 3.73 -12.06
C ASP A 74 5.83 4.39 -10.75
N LEU A 75 5.31 3.59 -9.82
CA LEU A 75 4.69 4.07 -8.59
C LEU A 75 5.62 3.99 -7.38
N PRO A 76 5.58 5.01 -6.49
CA PRO A 76 6.31 4.96 -5.23
C PRO A 76 5.76 3.86 -4.31
N VAL A 77 6.65 3.14 -3.65
CA VAL A 77 6.29 2.10 -2.68
C VAL A 77 6.84 2.50 -1.32
N PHE A 78 5.97 2.50 -0.31
CA PHE A 78 6.30 2.86 1.07
C PHE A 78 6.28 1.61 1.93
N VAL A 79 7.44 1.22 2.43
CA VAL A 79 7.61 -0.09 3.09
C VAL A 79 8.74 0.01 4.12
N ASN A 80 8.64 -0.73 5.23
CA ASN A 80 9.75 -0.77 6.17
C ASN A 80 10.86 -1.71 5.66
N GLN A 81 12.09 -1.49 6.16
CA GLN A 81 13.28 -2.18 5.66
C GLN A 81 13.18 -3.70 5.81
N LYS A 82 12.73 -4.19 6.96
CA LYS A 82 12.65 -5.63 7.21
C LYS A 82 11.66 -6.32 6.29
N THR A 83 10.51 -5.69 6.06
CA THR A 83 9.50 -6.21 5.14
C THR A 83 10.03 -6.23 3.70
N LEU A 84 10.70 -5.17 3.29
CA LEU A 84 11.30 -5.10 1.95
C LEU A 84 12.31 -6.23 1.74
N ASP A 85 13.19 -6.45 2.74
CA ASP A 85 14.20 -7.50 2.67
C ASP A 85 13.59 -8.90 2.66
N ALA A 86 12.39 -9.06 3.22
CA ALA A 86 11.69 -10.34 3.26
C ALA A 86 10.93 -10.67 1.97
N MET A 87 10.92 -9.75 1.00
CA MET A 87 10.25 -9.99 -0.29
C MET A 87 11.18 -9.67 -1.47
N PRO A 88 12.32 -10.40 -1.59
CA PRO A 88 13.34 -10.08 -2.60
C PRO A 88 12.83 -10.11 -4.05
N LYS A 89 11.88 -10.99 -4.38
CA LYS A 89 11.32 -11.05 -5.73
C LYS A 89 10.55 -9.80 -6.09
N GLN A 90 9.83 -9.23 -5.13
CA GLN A 90 9.10 -7.98 -5.34
C GLN A 90 10.08 -6.81 -5.38
N LYS A 91 11.03 -6.79 -4.45
CA LYS A 91 12.05 -5.75 -4.35
C LYS A 91 12.80 -5.56 -5.66
N GLU A 92 13.23 -6.64 -6.30
CA GLU A 92 14.04 -6.54 -7.54
C GLU A 92 13.26 -5.92 -8.70
N LYS A 93 11.94 -5.97 -8.68
CA LYS A 93 11.09 -5.39 -9.74
C LYS A 93 10.83 -3.90 -9.53
N ILE A 94 11.06 -3.39 -8.33
CA ILE A 94 10.76 -1.99 -8.00
C ILE A 94 12.01 -1.15 -8.22
N SER A 95 11.89 -0.05 -8.96
CA SER A 95 13.00 0.89 -9.16
C SER A 95 13.43 1.49 -7.82
N GLU A 96 14.74 1.59 -7.59
CA GLU A 96 15.27 2.16 -6.34
C GLU A 96 14.72 3.54 -6.05
N LYS A 97 14.54 4.37 -7.07
CA LYS A 97 13.98 5.72 -6.90
C LYS A 97 12.56 5.71 -6.33
N ASN A 98 11.84 4.60 -6.49
CA ASN A 98 10.47 4.45 -6.02
C ASN A 98 10.36 3.77 -4.67
N ILE A 99 11.47 3.30 -4.10
CA ILE A 99 11.46 2.69 -2.76
C ILE A 99 11.60 3.80 -1.72
N ASN A 100 10.57 3.93 -0.88
CA ASN A 100 10.54 4.90 0.21
C ASN A 100 10.46 4.11 1.52
N LEU A 101 11.56 4.13 2.28
CA LEU A 101 11.62 3.40 3.54
C LEU A 101 10.87 4.17 4.62
N ILE A 102 9.99 3.47 5.33
CA ILE A 102 9.22 4.03 6.43
C ILE A 102 9.62 3.31 7.72
N LYS A 103 9.34 3.96 8.85
CA LYS A 103 9.64 3.40 10.17
C LYS A 103 8.39 3.41 11.03
N ILE A 104 8.18 2.34 11.78
CA ILE A 104 7.06 2.23 12.70
C ILE A 104 7.13 3.38 13.70
N GLU A 105 5.98 4.02 13.95
CA GLU A 105 5.79 5.17 14.82
C GLU A 105 6.35 6.49 14.27
N GLU A 106 6.93 6.54 13.07
CA GLU A 106 7.37 7.79 12.45
C GLU A 106 6.39 8.23 11.38
N LYS A 107 5.87 9.42 11.52
CA LYS A 107 4.91 10.01 10.56
C LYS A 107 5.60 10.36 9.25
N PHE A 108 4.85 10.22 8.16
CA PHE A 108 5.27 10.72 6.85
C PHE A 108 4.04 11.26 6.13
N GLU A 109 4.26 11.96 5.03
CA GLU A 109 3.18 12.58 4.27
C GLU A 109 3.20 12.14 2.82
N ILE A 110 2.00 11.96 2.26
CA ILE A 110 1.79 11.82 0.82
C ILE A 110 0.73 12.85 0.46
N LYS A 111 1.14 13.93 -0.21
CA LYS A 111 0.27 15.05 -0.54
C LYS A 111 -0.47 15.57 0.70
N ASP A 112 -1.82 15.53 0.68
CA ASP A 112 -2.63 16.04 1.78
C ASP A 112 -2.89 15.02 2.90
N LEU A 113 -2.30 13.82 2.79
CA LEU A 113 -2.45 12.78 3.81
C LEU A 113 -1.24 12.73 4.73
N LYS A 114 -1.50 12.61 6.03
CA LYS A 114 -0.48 12.31 7.04
C LYS A 114 -0.67 10.85 7.45
N ILE A 115 0.43 10.12 7.50
CA ILE A 115 0.39 8.68 7.73
C ILE A 115 1.34 8.31 8.85
N LYS A 116 0.87 7.50 9.78
CA LYS A 116 1.70 6.99 10.87
C LYS A 116 1.57 5.46 10.93
N PRO A 117 2.66 4.73 10.63
CA PRO A 117 2.66 3.27 10.78
C PRO A 117 2.67 2.91 12.26
N PHE A 118 1.99 1.82 12.63
CA PHE A 118 2.03 1.28 13.98
C PHE A 118 2.23 -0.23 13.94
N ALA A 119 2.91 -0.78 14.95
CA ALA A 119 3.18 -2.21 15.02
C ALA A 119 1.89 -2.99 15.29
N ILE A 120 1.75 -4.15 14.64
CA ILE A 120 0.64 -5.07 14.90
C ILE A 120 1.19 -6.45 15.26
N PRO A 121 0.50 -7.21 16.15
CA PRO A 121 0.89 -8.57 16.46
C PRO A 121 0.43 -9.52 15.35
N HIS A 122 1.36 -9.96 14.52
CA HIS A 122 1.07 -10.85 13.39
C HIS A 122 2.32 -11.65 13.04
N ASP A 123 2.15 -12.81 12.43
CA ASP A 123 3.25 -13.70 12.05
C ASP A 123 3.92 -13.20 10.76
N ALA A 124 4.78 -12.20 10.90
CA ALA A 124 5.54 -11.59 9.82
C ALA A 124 6.79 -10.94 10.41
N VAL A 125 7.74 -10.50 9.58
CA VAL A 125 9.02 -9.98 10.10
C VAL A 125 8.88 -8.65 10.84
N ASN A 126 8.03 -7.75 10.34
CA ASN A 126 7.81 -6.45 10.98
C ASN A 126 6.47 -5.87 10.52
N PRO A 127 5.36 -6.55 10.85
CA PRO A 127 4.06 -6.14 10.32
C PRO A 127 3.60 -4.82 10.91
N CYS A 128 2.96 -4.00 10.09
CA CYS A 128 2.42 -2.72 10.55
C CYS A 128 1.03 -2.45 9.99
N GLY A 129 0.27 -1.66 10.73
CA GLY A 129 -0.93 -1.03 10.25
C GLY A 129 -0.64 0.44 9.98
N PHE A 130 -1.63 1.17 9.53
CA PHE A 130 -1.48 2.59 9.21
C PHE A 130 -2.62 3.40 9.78
N ASN A 131 -2.27 4.49 10.47
CA ASN A 131 -3.21 5.55 10.81
C ASN A 131 -3.05 6.62 9.74
N ILE A 132 -4.14 6.92 9.05
CA ILE A 132 -4.15 7.87 7.94
C ILE A 132 -5.06 9.03 8.31
N PHE A 133 -4.50 10.25 8.25
CA PHE A 133 -5.19 11.45 8.68
C PHE A 133 -5.38 12.43 7.53
N LYS A 134 -6.57 13.00 7.45
CA LYS A 134 -6.88 14.14 6.58
C LYS A 134 -7.71 15.11 7.38
N ASP A 135 -7.14 16.28 7.72
CA ASP A 135 -7.77 17.27 8.58
C ASP A 135 -8.19 16.64 9.91
N ASN A 136 -9.46 16.65 10.27
CA ASN A 136 -9.97 16.09 11.52
C ASN A 136 -10.43 14.63 11.38
N ARG A 137 -10.22 14.02 10.21
CA ARG A 137 -10.64 12.64 9.96
C ARG A 137 -9.48 11.68 10.04
N LYS A 138 -9.77 10.46 10.44
CA LYS A 138 -8.77 9.41 10.58
C LYS A 138 -9.33 8.07 10.12
N ILE A 139 -8.53 7.33 9.37
CA ILE A 139 -8.78 5.93 9.05
C ILE A 139 -7.65 5.11 9.66
N SER A 140 -7.99 4.04 10.38
CA SER A 140 -7.02 3.09 10.90
C SER A 140 -7.15 1.78 10.13
N ILE A 141 -6.03 1.31 9.60
CA ILE A 141 -5.97 0.06 8.84
C ILE A 141 -5.05 -0.90 9.57
N ALA A 142 -5.60 -2.02 10.01
CA ALA A 142 -4.85 -3.08 10.66
C ALA A 142 -5.31 -4.40 10.03
N THR A 143 -4.44 -5.01 9.25
CA THR A 143 -4.73 -6.28 8.57
C THR A 143 -3.71 -7.33 9.00
N ASP A 144 -4.11 -8.58 8.97
CA ASP A 144 -3.21 -9.70 9.28
C ASP A 144 -2.83 -10.54 8.05
#